data_687ae78753ca7778eda6b8426336908a
#
_entry.id   687ae78753ca7778eda6b8426336908a
#
_cell.length_a   1.000
_cell.length_b   1.000
_cell.length_c   1.000
_cell.angle_alpha   90.00
_cell.angle_beta   90.00
_cell.angle_gamma   90.00
#
_symmetry.space_group_name_H-M   'P 1'
#
loop_
_entity.id
_entity.type
_entity.pdbx_description
1 polymer ?
#
loop_
_entity_poly.entity_id
_entity_poly.type
_entity_poly.pdbx_seq_one_letter_code
_entity_poly.pdbx_strand_id
1 'polypeptide(L)'
;MESIQSRARTLIDKAGFDRLVRLGAIGYSRWQSVRYKDIRMSTEEIEVLQATFPEYRLWLISGEIMPECGQTSPSYDEANGSLAAPSAG
;
A
#
# COMPACT_ATOMS: atom_id res chain seq x y z
N MET A 1 14.35 -2.77 10.58
CA MET A 1 14.17 -3.38 9.25
C MET A 1 12.70 -3.34 8.86
N GLU A 2 12.44 -2.92 7.66
CA GLU A 2 11.07 -2.83 7.18
C GLU A 2 10.48 -4.21 6.92
N SER A 3 9.25 -4.44 7.40
CA SER A 3 8.56 -5.71 7.23
C SER A 3 7.36 -5.54 6.29
N ILE A 4 6.79 -6.66 5.84
CA ILE A 4 5.58 -6.61 5.03
C ILE A 4 4.45 -5.93 5.80
N GLN A 5 4.38 -6.14 7.11
CA GLN A 5 3.38 -5.47 7.95
C GLN A 5 3.57 -3.95 7.95
N SER A 6 4.81 -3.52 8.06
CA SER A 6 5.14 -2.10 8.03
C SER A 6 4.78 -1.48 6.67
N ARG A 7 5.14 -2.15 5.60
CA ARG A 7 4.80 -1.69 4.25
C ARG A 7 3.29 -1.64 4.04
N ALA A 8 2.59 -2.65 4.52
CA ALA A 8 1.14 -2.70 4.41
C ALA A 8 0.48 -1.54 5.17
N ARG A 9 0.99 -1.22 6.35
CA ARG A 9 0.47 -0.08 7.11
C ARG A 9 0.65 1.24 6.36
N THR A 10 1.77 1.38 5.67
CA THR A 10 2.01 2.55 4.83
C THR A 10 0.92 2.67 3.75
N LEU A 11 0.55 1.55 3.13
CA LEU A 11 -0.48 1.56 2.11
C LEU A 11 -1.88 1.80 2.70
N ILE A 12 -2.14 1.31 3.90
CA ILE A 12 -3.40 1.59 4.59
C ILE A 12 -3.55 3.10 4.80
N ASP A 13 -2.49 3.75 5.26
CA ASP A 13 -2.51 5.20 5.48
C ASP A 13 -2.70 5.95 4.16
N LYS A 14 -2.08 5.47 3.11
CA LYS A 14 -2.18 6.10 1.80
C LYS A 14 -3.60 6.00 1.22
N ALA A 15 -4.23 4.84 1.38
CA ALA A 15 -5.58 4.60 0.87
C ALA A 15 -6.65 5.27 1.72
N GLY A 16 -6.50 5.18 3.04
CA GLY A 16 -7.54 5.57 3.98
C GLY A 16 -8.55 4.46 4.20
N PHE A 17 -9.12 4.41 5.40
CA PHE A 17 -10.04 3.33 5.78
C PHE A 17 -11.29 3.28 4.91
N ASP A 18 -11.86 4.43 4.59
CA ASP A 18 -13.10 4.47 3.81
C ASP A 18 -12.94 3.80 2.45
N ARG A 19 -11.84 4.08 1.79
CA ARG A 19 -11.57 3.48 0.49
C ARG A 19 -11.40 1.97 0.60
N LEU A 20 -10.67 1.53 1.62
CA LEU A 20 -10.41 0.10 1.82
C LEU A 20 -11.69 -0.66 2.14
N VAL A 21 -12.56 -0.07 2.95
CA VAL A 21 -13.85 -0.69 3.29
C VAL A 21 -14.72 -0.85 2.04
N ARG A 22 -14.71 0.15 1.17
CA ARG A 22 -15.51 0.09 -0.06
C ARG A 22 -15.00 -0.93 -1.06
N LEU A 23 -13.70 -1.20 -1.04
CA LEU A 23 -13.07 -2.03 -2.06
C LEU A 23 -13.05 -3.52 -1.74
N GLY A 24 -13.34 -3.89 -0.50
CA GLY A 24 -13.26 -5.28 -0.10
C GLY A 24 -14.33 -5.67 0.88
N ALA A 25 -14.28 -6.93 1.30
CA ALA A 25 -15.22 -7.48 2.27
C ALA A 25 -14.76 -7.26 3.71
N ILE A 26 -13.65 -6.55 3.91
CA ILE A 26 -13.06 -6.35 5.23
C ILE A 26 -13.66 -5.08 5.84
N GLY A 27 -14.13 -5.20 7.08
CA GLY A 27 -14.79 -4.09 7.75
C GLY A 27 -13.81 -3.10 8.38
N TYR A 28 -14.35 -1.97 8.78
CA TYR A 28 -13.61 -0.86 9.35
C TYR A 28 -12.81 -1.27 10.60
N SER A 29 -13.47 -2.02 11.50
CA SER A 29 -12.83 -2.45 12.74
C SER A 29 -11.58 -3.28 12.51
N ARG A 30 -11.63 -4.16 11.52
CA ARG A 30 -10.50 -5.01 11.20
C ARG A 30 -9.33 -4.17 10.66
N TRP A 31 -9.63 -3.20 9.77
CA TRP A 31 -8.60 -2.32 9.24
C TRP A 31 -7.95 -1.49 10.35
N GLN A 32 -8.75 -0.99 11.30
CA GLN A 32 -8.21 -0.27 12.44
C GLN A 32 -7.30 -1.16 13.28
N SER A 33 -7.70 -2.40 13.49
CA SER A 33 -6.92 -3.34 14.30
C SER A 33 -5.57 -3.63 13.68
N VAL A 34 -5.53 -3.90 12.37
CA VAL A 34 -4.25 -4.21 11.72
C VAL A 34 -3.37 -2.97 11.59
N ARG A 35 -3.96 -1.78 11.60
CA ARG A 35 -3.20 -0.54 11.49
C ARG A 35 -2.62 -0.10 12.83
N TYR A 36 -3.42 -0.14 13.89
CA TYR A 36 -3.06 0.45 15.18
C TYR A 36 -2.68 -0.55 16.27
N LYS A 37 -3.14 -1.78 16.17
CA LYS A 37 -2.76 -2.83 17.08
C LYS A 37 -1.72 -3.69 16.40
N ASP A 38 -0.88 -4.33 17.15
CA ASP A 38 0.18 -5.16 16.57
C ASP A 38 -0.36 -6.54 16.18
N ILE A 39 -1.37 -6.53 15.32
CA ILE A 39 -2.06 -7.73 14.84
C ILE A 39 -1.55 -8.05 13.44
N ARG A 40 -1.23 -9.32 13.21
CA ARG A 40 -0.77 -9.77 11.91
C ARG A 40 -1.85 -9.63 10.87
N MET A 41 -1.46 -9.15 9.71
CA MET A 41 -2.36 -9.11 8.57
C MET A 41 -2.54 -10.50 7.99
N SER A 42 -3.77 -10.78 7.57
CA SER A 42 -4.06 -12.00 6.85
C SER A 42 -3.84 -11.76 5.35
N THR A 43 -3.92 -12.85 4.58
CA THR A 43 -3.83 -12.76 3.14
C THR A 43 -4.96 -11.91 2.56
N GLU A 44 -6.10 -11.83 3.24
CA GLU A 44 -7.23 -11.03 2.77
C GLU A 44 -6.92 -9.54 2.74
N GLU A 45 -6.30 -9.00 3.80
CA GLU A 45 -5.89 -7.60 3.79
C GLU A 45 -4.84 -7.33 2.73
N ILE A 46 -3.90 -8.26 2.57
CA ILE A 46 -2.85 -8.14 1.55
C ILE A 46 -3.47 -8.12 0.16
N GLU A 47 -4.45 -8.99 -0.09
CA GLU A 47 -5.13 -9.02 -1.38
C GLU A 47 -5.82 -7.69 -1.70
N VAL A 48 -6.50 -7.11 -0.72
CA VAL A 48 -7.16 -5.82 -0.92
C VAL A 48 -6.13 -4.73 -1.23
N LEU A 49 -5.03 -4.72 -0.50
CA LEU A 49 -4.00 -3.70 -0.70
C LEU A 49 -3.35 -3.82 -2.07
N GLN A 50 -3.05 -5.03 -2.53
CA GLN A 50 -2.43 -5.16 -3.84
C GLN A 50 -3.43 -4.87 -4.98
N ALA A 51 -4.72 -5.08 -4.76
CA ALA A 51 -5.73 -4.70 -5.73
C ALA A 51 -5.92 -3.19 -5.77
N THR A 52 -5.78 -2.53 -4.61
CA THR A 52 -5.89 -1.08 -4.51
C THR A 52 -4.68 -0.39 -5.13
N PHE A 53 -3.50 -0.96 -4.95
CA PHE A 53 -2.25 -0.40 -5.43
C PHE A 53 -1.47 -1.44 -6.25
N PRO A 54 -1.95 -1.78 -7.45
CA PRO A 54 -1.25 -2.79 -8.26
C PRO A 54 0.19 -2.40 -8.60
N GLU A 55 0.49 -1.12 -8.63
CA GLU A 55 1.84 -0.63 -8.90
C GLU A 55 2.80 -0.91 -7.73
N TYR A 56 2.29 -1.20 -6.54
CA TYR A 56 3.11 -1.46 -5.35
C TYR A 56 3.14 -2.93 -4.93
N ARG A 57 2.67 -3.83 -5.78
CA ARG A 57 2.62 -5.26 -5.45
C ARG A 57 3.97 -5.84 -5.07
N LEU A 58 4.95 -5.61 -5.90
CA LEU A 58 6.30 -6.13 -5.66
C LEU A 58 6.87 -5.54 -4.38
N TRP A 59 6.76 -4.24 -4.22
CA TRP A 59 7.24 -3.58 -3.02
C TRP A 59 6.55 -4.09 -1.75
N LEU A 60 5.23 -4.25 -1.81
CA LEU A 60 4.46 -4.71 -0.65
C LEU A 60 4.95 -6.08 -0.17
N ILE A 61 5.18 -6.99 -1.09
CA ILE A 61 5.52 -8.37 -0.75
C ILE A 61 7.01 -8.52 -0.44
N SER A 62 7.88 -7.92 -1.22
CA SER A 62 9.32 -8.16 -1.14
C SER A 62 10.15 -6.98 -0.67
N GLY A 63 9.59 -5.78 -0.69
CA GLY A 63 10.37 -4.57 -0.41
C GLY A 63 11.18 -4.09 -1.60
N GLU A 64 11.06 -4.75 -2.74
CA GLU A 64 11.82 -4.40 -3.94
C GLU A 64 10.97 -3.60 -4.91
N ILE A 65 11.61 -2.91 -5.83
CA ILE A 65 10.91 -2.21 -6.90
C ILE A 65 11.53 -2.60 -8.25
N MET A 66 10.74 -2.40 -9.29
CA MET A 66 11.19 -2.64 -10.66
C MET A 66 10.49 -1.61 -11.55
N PRO A 67 10.98 -0.36 -11.53
CA PRO A 67 10.29 0.74 -12.21
C PRO A 67 10.09 0.52 -13.70
N GLU A 68 11.02 -0.16 -14.35
CA GLU A 68 10.93 -0.46 -15.78
C GLU A 68 9.73 -1.35 -16.11
N CYS A 69 9.21 -2.07 -15.11
CA CYS A 69 8.00 -2.90 -15.27
C CYS A 69 6.78 -2.26 -14.61
N GLY A 70 6.88 -1.02 -14.19
CA GLY A 70 5.78 -0.34 -13.55
C GLY A 70 5.59 -0.67 -12.09
N GLN A 71 6.56 -1.36 -11.47
CA GLN A 71 6.49 -1.71 -10.06
C GLN A 71 7.36 -0.76 -9.23
N THR A 72 6.69 0.08 -8.46
CA THR A 72 7.34 1.13 -7.71
C THR A 72 7.01 1.03 -6.23
N SER A 73 7.34 2.05 -5.46
CA SER A 73 6.98 2.16 -4.05
C SER A 73 6.49 3.58 -3.79
N PRO A 74 5.77 3.79 -2.68
CA PRO A 74 5.34 5.15 -2.35
C PRO A 74 6.49 6.14 -2.26
N SER A 75 7.61 5.75 -1.66
CA SER A 75 8.76 6.65 -1.55
C SER A 75 9.43 6.89 -2.90
N TYR A 76 9.47 5.88 -3.76
CA TYR A 76 9.98 6.06 -5.12
C TYR A 76 9.12 7.05 -5.89
N ASP A 77 7.81 6.85 -5.85
CA ASP A 77 6.87 7.72 -6.56
C ASP A 77 6.92 9.15 -6.02
N GLU A 78 7.05 9.30 -4.71
CA GLU A 78 7.16 10.60 -4.07
C GLU A 78 8.38 11.35 -4.57
N ALA A 79 9.52 10.69 -4.60
CA ALA A 79 10.77 11.29 -5.06
C ALA A 79 10.73 11.62 -6.56
N ASN A 80 10.17 10.72 -7.36
CA ASN A 80 10.13 10.90 -8.80
C ASN A 80 8.89 11.67 -9.26
N GLY A 81 7.82 11.59 -8.49
CA GLY A 81 6.62 12.34 -8.76
C GLY A 81 6.83 13.83 -8.66
N SER A 82 7.66 14.27 -7.72
CA SER A 82 7.97 15.69 -7.60
C SER A 82 8.72 16.22 -8.80
N LEU A 83 9.41 15.36 -9.54
CA LEU A 83 10.07 15.74 -10.79
C LEU A 83 9.11 15.73 -11.96
N ALA A 84 8.15 14.83 -11.94
CA ALA A 84 7.18 14.67 -13.01
C ALA A 84 5.94 15.54 -12.84
N ALA A 85 5.64 15.92 -11.61
CA ALA A 85 4.41 16.63 -11.29
C ALA A 85 4.17 17.86 -12.14
N PRO A 86 5.19 18.70 -12.43
CA PRO A 86 4.94 19.88 -13.25
C PRO A 86 4.42 19.58 -14.64
N SER A 87 4.80 18.45 -15.19
CA SER A 87 4.37 18.10 -16.54
C SER A 87 2.92 17.65 -16.56
N ALA A 88 2.38 17.25 -15.44
CA ALA A 88 0.99 16.84 -15.32
C ALA A 88 0.05 18.04 -15.22
N GLY A 89 0.59 19.18 -14.90
CA GLY A 89 -0.21 20.39 -14.74
C GLY A 89 -0.71 20.92 -16.02
#